data_b8a16c6cf446bf1ab7c81038c7800c65
#
_entry.id   b8a16c6cf446bf1ab7c81038c7800c65
#
_cell.length_a   1.000
_cell.length_b   1.000
_cell.length_c   1.000
_cell.angle_alpha   90.00
_cell.angle_beta   90.00
_cell.angle_gamma   90.00
#
_symmetry.space_group_name_H-M   'P 1'
#
loop_
_entity.id
_entity.type
_entity.pdbx_description
1 polymer ?
#
loop_
_entity_poly.entity_id
_entity_poly.type
_entity_poly.pdbx_seq_one_letter_code
_entity_poly.pdbx_strand_id
1 'polypeptide(L)'
;MAASPTDQDQVPQPHLRDLMVITGFSGAGKSTAMNVFEDAGYFCVDNLPPRLIGGLVELFLHDGSKVVHAAVVSDVRGGDYFDALQTVLDDLAQAGLRHRVLFLDADEQTLINRYKETRRRHPLAPEGGIADGVAAERELLAPLKGRADLVIDTTGLTAARLRRKIADAYLSHEATSKLAVNFTSFGFKNGPARDADLVLDVRFLPNPHYEPALRPLTGLDQRIVDYIGRTGRLADLYDRLDPLLDFLLPQYVAEGKSYLLVAVGCTGGRHRSVAIAERLADRYRERPDLIVQVTHRDVERDSPVG
;
A
#
# COMPACT_ATOMS: atom_id res chain seq x y z
N MET A 1 -33.14 -34.84 33.71
CA MET A 1 -31.79 -34.72 33.17
C MET A 1 -31.94 -34.69 31.65
N ALA A 2 -31.95 -33.50 31.07
CA ALA A 2 -32.01 -33.30 29.64
C ALA A 2 -30.59 -33.09 29.12
N ALA A 3 -30.18 -33.89 28.14
CA ALA A 3 -28.89 -33.82 27.48
C ALA A 3 -28.78 -32.51 26.66
N SER A 4 -27.68 -31.79 26.83
CA SER A 4 -27.32 -30.64 26.02
C SER A 4 -27.09 -31.09 24.59
N PRO A 5 -27.46 -30.27 23.57
CA PRO A 5 -27.16 -30.60 22.20
C PRO A 5 -25.65 -30.45 21.93
N THR A 6 -25.12 -31.50 21.36
CA THR A 6 -23.78 -31.69 20.83
C THR A 6 -23.38 -30.57 19.85
N ASP A 7 -22.15 -30.18 20.03
CA ASP A 7 -21.29 -29.37 19.13
C ASP A 7 -21.50 -29.81 17.68
N GLN A 8 -22.12 -28.97 16.89
CA GLN A 8 -22.34 -29.26 15.47
C GLN A 8 -21.02 -29.01 14.73
N ASP A 9 -20.56 -30.05 14.07
CA ASP A 9 -19.45 -30.09 13.11
C ASP A 9 -19.36 -28.80 12.28
N GLN A 10 -18.51 -27.88 12.71
CA GLN A 10 -18.07 -26.80 11.82
C GLN A 10 -17.12 -27.44 10.81
N VAL A 11 -17.62 -27.68 9.59
CA VAL A 11 -16.78 -27.99 8.44
C VAL A 11 -15.67 -26.93 8.38
N PRO A 12 -14.39 -27.32 8.44
CA PRO A 12 -13.29 -26.38 8.39
C PRO A 12 -13.43 -25.56 7.11
N GLN A 13 -13.65 -24.26 7.22
CA GLN A 13 -13.66 -23.39 6.06
C GLN A 13 -12.24 -23.36 5.48
N PRO A 14 -12.07 -23.53 4.16
CA PRO A 14 -10.74 -23.48 3.55
C PRO A 14 -10.05 -22.18 3.94
N HIS A 15 -8.82 -22.28 4.46
CA HIS A 15 -8.07 -21.11 4.93
C HIS A 15 -7.86 -20.09 3.81
N LEU A 16 -7.61 -20.53 2.55
CA LEU A 16 -7.51 -19.68 1.39
C LEU A 16 -8.91 -19.35 0.82
N ARG A 17 -9.32 -18.10 0.92
CA ARG A 17 -10.63 -17.60 0.44
C ARG A 17 -10.59 -16.99 -0.95
N ASP A 18 -9.44 -16.45 -1.37
CA ASP A 18 -9.29 -15.77 -2.64
C ASP A 18 -7.86 -15.94 -3.16
N LEU A 19 -7.76 -16.41 -4.41
CA LEU A 19 -6.52 -16.50 -5.15
C LEU A 19 -6.61 -15.63 -6.40
N MET A 20 -5.76 -14.60 -6.47
CA MET A 20 -5.62 -13.77 -7.65
C MET A 20 -4.45 -14.24 -8.51
N VAL A 21 -4.72 -14.57 -9.76
CA VAL A 21 -3.69 -14.87 -10.75
C VAL A 21 -3.52 -13.67 -11.66
N ILE A 22 -2.39 -13.00 -11.56
CA ILE A 22 -2.05 -11.82 -12.35
C ILE A 22 -1.17 -12.24 -13.53
N THR A 23 -1.62 -11.94 -14.73
CA THR A 23 -0.89 -12.21 -15.95
C THR A 23 -1.08 -11.08 -16.97
N GLY A 24 -0.53 -11.20 -18.15
CA GLY A 24 -0.64 -10.19 -19.20
C GLY A 24 0.69 -9.88 -19.87
N PHE A 25 0.68 -8.98 -20.83
CA PHE A 25 1.85 -8.68 -21.66
C PHE A 25 3.03 -8.17 -20.82
N SER A 26 4.21 -8.52 -21.25
CA SER A 26 5.45 -8.00 -20.67
C SER A 26 5.51 -6.48 -20.83
N GLY A 27 5.72 -5.76 -19.73
CA GLY A 27 5.62 -4.29 -19.71
C GLY A 27 4.21 -3.73 -19.51
N ALA A 28 3.16 -4.55 -19.40
CA ALA A 28 1.79 -4.09 -19.17
C ALA A 28 1.51 -3.64 -17.71
N GLY A 29 2.45 -3.80 -16.76
CA GLY A 29 2.32 -3.27 -15.41
C GLY A 29 2.01 -4.32 -14.33
N LYS A 30 2.35 -5.61 -14.54
CA LYS A 30 2.11 -6.71 -13.58
C LYS A 30 2.69 -6.42 -12.18
N SER A 31 3.90 -5.87 -12.09
CA SER A 31 4.49 -5.50 -10.78
C SER A 31 3.70 -4.40 -10.07
N THR A 32 3.15 -3.43 -10.82
CA THR A 32 2.27 -2.40 -10.23
C THR A 32 0.97 -3.02 -9.70
N ALA A 33 0.42 -4.00 -10.43
CA ALA A 33 -0.77 -4.72 -9.99
C ALA A 33 -0.50 -5.56 -8.74
N MET A 34 0.62 -6.28 -8.69
CA MET A 34 1.01 -7.07 -7.54
C MET A 34 1.11 -6.22 -6.27
N ASN A 35 1.74 -5.03 -6.36
CA ASN A 35 1.87 -4.12 -5.22
C ASN A 35 0.50 -3.70 -4.65
N VAL A 36 -0.56 -3.60 -5.49
CA VAL A 36 -1.92 -3.29 -5.01
C VAL A 36 -2.46 -4.39 -4.11
N PHE A 37 -2.25 -5.65 -4.48
CA PHE A 37 -2.69 -6.79 -3.66
C PHE A 37 -1.83 -6.94 -2.41
N GLU A 38 -0.52 -6.67 -2.49
CA GLU A 38 0.39 -6.66 -1.34
C GLU A 38 -0.02 -5.59 -0.32
N ASP A 39 -0.29 -4.36 -0.77
CA ASP A 39 -0.79 -3.26 0.07
C ASP A 39 -2.16 -3.60 0.70
N ALA A 40 -2.96 -4.45 0.05
CA ALA A 40 -4.24 -4.96 0.56
C ALA A 40 -4.11 -6.19 1.48
N GLY A 41 -2.88 -6.60 1.82
CA GLY A 41 -2.61 -7.71 2.74
C GLY A 41 -2.69 -9.10 2.13
N TYR A 42 -2.65 -9.23 0.81
CA TYR A 42 -2.50 -10.52 0.14
C TYR A 42 -1.09 -11.05 0.30
N PHE A 43 -0.96 -12.36 0.42
CA PHE A 43 0.34 -13.04 0.29
C PHE A 43 0.72 -13.07 -1.20
N CYS A 44 1.76 -12.32 -1.58
CA CYS A 44 2.12 -12.12 -2.98
C CYS A 44 3.36 -12.93 -3.39
N VAL A 45 3.29 -13.56 -4.57
CA VAL A 45 4.43 -14.27 -5.16
C VAL A 45 4.62 -13.79 -6.60
N ASP A 46 5.80 -13.21 -6.88
CA ASP A 46 6.15 -12.73 -8.22
C ASP A 46 6.81 -13.82 -9.06
N ASN A 47 6.55 -13.79 -10.37
CA ASN A 47 7.17 -14.64 -11.38
C ASN A 47 7.12 -16.15 -11.03
N LEU A 48 5.97 -16.60 -10.51
CA LEU A 48 5.78 -18.01 -10.17
C LEU A 48 5.52 -18.82 -11.45
N PRO A 49 6.31 -19.88 -11.72
CA PRO A 49 6.02 -20.80 -12.81
C PRO A 49 4.63 -21.44 -12.63
N PRO A 50 3.79 -21.52 -13.68
CA PRO A 50 2.42 -22.04 -13.58
C PRO A 50 2.32 -23.39 -12.87
N ARG A 51 3.23 -24.31 -13.18
CA ARG A 51 3.26 -25.67 -12.58
C ARG A 51 3.43 -25.67 -11.04
N LEU A 52 3.91 -24.57 -10.46
CA LEU A 52 4.09 -24.45 -9.00
C LEU A 52 2.89 -23.83 -8.29
N ILE A 53 1.92 -23.28 -9.02
CA ILE A 53 0.73 -22.64 -8.42
C ILE A 53 -0.08 -23.65 -7.61
N GLY A 54 -0.30 -24.87 -8.14
CA GLY A 54 -1.02 -25.93 -7.43
C GLY A 54 -0.35 -26.29 -6.09
N GLY A 55 0.95 -26.53 -6.10
CA GLY A 55 1.70 -26.83 -4.86
C GLY A 55 1.72 -25.66 -3.85
N LEU A 56 1.75 -24.43 -4.33
CA LEU A 56 1.62 -23.26 -3.46
C LEU A 56 0.23 -23.19 -2.81
N VAL A 57 -0.81 -23.48 -3.58
CA VAL A 57 -2.19 -23.52 -3.06
C VAL A 57 -2.35 -24.62 -2.02
N GLU A 58 -1.79 -25.80 -2.23
CA GLU A 58 -1.79 -26.89 -1.25
C GLU A 58 -1.14 -26.47 0.08
N LEU A 59 -0.03 -25.71 0.03
CA LEU A 59 0.60 -25.15 1.24
C LEU A 59 -0.32 -24.17 1.98
N PHE A 60 -1.14 -23.40 1.27
CA PHE A 60 -2.07 -22.45 1.87
C PHE A 60 -3.33 -23.14 2.44
N LEU A 61 -3.69 -24.29 1.92
CA LEU A 61 -4.82 -25.10 2.39
C LEU A 61 -4.45 -26.02 3.56
N HIS A 62 -3.15 -26.17 3.86
CA HIS A 62 -2.69 -27.03 4.96
C HIS A 62 -3.14 -26.50 6.32
N ASP A 63 -3.48 -27.42 7.23
CA ASP A 63 -3.85 -27.09 8.61
C ASP A 63 -2.75 -26.26 9.29
N GLY A 64 -3.12 -25.08 9.79
CA GLY A 64 -2.20 -24.12 10.40
C GLY A 64 -1.72 -22.98 9.49
N SER A 65 -2.05 -22.99 8.20
CA SER A 65 -1.81 -21.84 7.34
C SER A 65 -2.63 -20.63 7.81
N LYS A 66 -2.01 -19.45 7.81
CA LYS A 66 -2.65 -18.17 8.11
C LYS A 66 -2.99 -17.37 6.85
N VAL A 67 -2.70 -17.90 5.66
CA VAL A 67 -2.92 -17.21 4.39
C VAL A 67 -4.38 -17.34 3.99
N VAL A 68 -5.08 -16.22 4.01
CA VAL A 68 -6.49 -16.10 3.65
C VAL A 68 -6.65 -15.61 2.21
N HIS A 69 -5.77 -14.72 1.77
CA HIS A 69 -5.77 -14.12 0.44
C HIS A 69 -4.38 -14.24 -0.16
N ALA A 70 -4.29 -14.69 -1.41
CA ALA A 70 -3.03 -14.80 -2.12
C ALA A 70 -3.12 -14.18 -3.52
N ALA A 71 -2.01 -13.62 -4.00
CA ALA A 71 -1.86 -13.15 -5.37
C ALA A 71 -0.58 -13.71 -5.97
N VAL A 72 -0.67 -14.25 -7.15
CA VAL A 72 0.49 -14.79 -7.88
C VAL A 72 0.63 -14.08 -9.21
N VAL A 73 1.83 -13.62 -9.53
CA VAL A 73 2.16 -13.16 -10.87
C VAL A 73 2.78 -14.32 -11.63
N SER A 74 2.12 -14.75 -12.70
CA SER A 74 2.62 -15.77 -13.60
C SER A 74 2.96 -15.15 -14.94
N ASP A 75 4.25 -15.18 -15.28
CA ASP A 75 4.78 -14.61 -16.51
C ASP A 75 4.94 -15.74 -17.54
N VAL A 76 4.18 -15.66 -18.63
CA VAL A 76 4.18 -16.69 -19.67
C VAL A 76 5.27 -16.35 -20.70
N ARG A 77 6.41 -17.05 -20.62
CA ARG A 77 7.58 -16.80 -21.48
C ARG A 77 7.78 -17.86 -22.58
N GLY A 78 6.77 -18.68 -22.88
CA GLY A 78 6.82 -19.73 -23.89
C GLY A 78 5.54 -20.56 -23.95
N GLY A 79 5.35 -21.34 -25.02
CA GLY A 79 4.14 -22.14 -25.23
C GLY A 79 3.85 -23.12 -24.10
N ASP A 80 4.86 -23.83 -23.60
CA ASP A 80 4.72 -24.81 -22.51
C ASP A 80 4.22 -24.16 -21.19
N TYR A 81 4.52 -22.90 -20.93
CA TYR A 81 4.05 -22.15 -19.77
C TYR A 81 2.58 -21.75 -19.92
N PHE A 82 2.15 -21.46 -21.15
CA PHE A 82 0.78 -21.12 -21.43
C PHE A 82 -0.15 -22.30 -21.16
N ASP A 83 0.15 -23.49 -21.75
CA ASP A 83 -0.63 -24.71 -21.56
C ASP A 83 -0.65 -25.13 -20.08
N ALA A 84 0.50 -25.00 -19.40
CA ALA A 84 0.59 -25.28 -17.97
C ALA A 84 -0.30 -24.34 -17.14
N LEU A 85 -0.38 -23.05 -17.46
CA LEU A 85 -1.25 -22.12 -16.73
C LEU A 85 -2.73 -22.44 -16.94
N GLN A 86 -3.13 -22.77 -18.18
CA GLN A 86 -4.50 -23.20 -18.46
C GLN A 86 -4.88 -24.46 -17.67
N THR A 87 -4.02 -25.48 -17.70
CA THR A 87 -4.24 -26.73 -16.94
C THR A 87 -4.42 -26.44 -15.46
N VAL A 88 -3.54 -25.63 -14.86
CA VAL A 88 -3.62 -25.30 -13.44
C VAL A 88 -4.92 -24.55 -13.09
N LEU A 89 -5.36 -23.60 -13.93
CA LEU A 89 -6.62 -22.90 -13.70
C LEU A 89 -7.83 -23.83 -13.77
N ASP A 90 -7.80 -24.80 -14.68
CA ASP A 90 -8.84 -25.82 -14.79
C ASP A 90 -8.84 -26.77 -13.57
N ASP A 91 -7.67 -27.19 -13.11
CA ASP A 91 -7.51 -28.02 -11.90
C ASP A 91 -8.02 -27.29 -10.64
N LEU A 92 -7.69 -26.00 -10.48
CA LEU A 92 -8.20 -25.18 -9.39
C LEU A 92 -9.72 -25.04 -9.42
N ALA A 93 -10.30 -24.84 -10.60
CA ALA A 93 -11.75 -24.79 -10.78
C ALA A 93 -12.43 -26.13 -10.42
N GLN A 94 -11.86 -27.25 -10.87
CA GLN A 94 -12.36 -28.59 -10.55
C GLN A 94 -12.26 -28.92 -9.04
N ALA A 95 -11.21 -28.43 -8.38
CA ALA A 95 -11.05 -28.56 -6.94
C ALA A 95 -12.00 -27.64 -6.14
N GLY A 96 -12.82 -26.83 -6.81
CA GLY A 96 -13.75 -25.88 -6.17
C GLY A 96 -13.06 -24.68 -5.51
N LEU A 97 -11.80 -24.42 -5.84
CA LEU A 97 -11.03 -23.30 -5.29
C LEU A 97 -11.40 -22.01 -6.04
N ARG A 98 -11.82 -21.03 -5.26
CA ARG A 98 -12.16 -19.70 -5.78
C ARG A 98 -10.89 -18.99 -6.23
N HIS A 99 -10.76 -18.78 -7.52
CA HIS A 99 -9.67 -18.02 -8.10
C HIS A 99 -10.21 -16.99 -9.11
N ARG A 100 -9.43 -15.97 -9.38
CA ARG A 100 -9.73 -14.92 -10.36
C ARG A 100 -8.48 -14.61 -11.17
N VAL A 101 -8.66 -14.36 -12.46
CA VAL A 101 -7.56 -14.04 -13.38
C VAL A 101 -7.65 -12.58 -13.80
N LEU A 102 -6.63 -11.82 -13.45
CA LEU A 102 -6.42 -10.45 -13.91
C LEU A 102 -5.43 -10.45 -15.07
N PHE A 103 -5.90 -10.03 -16.25
CA PHE A 103 -5.05 -9.86 -17.42
C PHE A 103 -4.74 -8.38 -17.67
N LEU A 104 -3.45 -8.03 -17.73
CA LEU A 104 -3.00 -6.67 -18.05
C LEU A 104 -2.64 -6.60 -19.54
N ASP A 105 -3.34 -5.71 -20.24
CA ASP A 105 -3.13 -5.39 -21.66
C ASP A 105 -2.51 -3.99 -21.81
N ALA A 106 -1.92 -3.73 -22.96
CA ALA A 106 -1.60 -2.39 -23.45
C ALA A 106 -1.46 -2.46 -24.98
N ASP A 107 -1.61 -1.33 -25.69
CA ASP A 107 -1.34 -1.31 -27.11
C ASP A 107 0.15 -1.59 -27.42
N GLU A 108 0.39 -2.04 -28.64
CA GLU A 108 1.73 -2.43 -29.11
C GLU A 108 2.76 -1.30 -28.96
N GLN A 109 2.38 -0.09 -29.33
CA GLN A 109 3.28 1.06 -29.27
C GLN A 109 3.66 1.41 -27.83
N THR A 110 2.69 1.31 -26.90
CA THR A 110 2.92 1.53 -25.48
C THR A 110 3.89 0.49 -24.90
N LEU A 111 3.70 -0.80 -25.26
CA LEU A 111 4.62 -1.86 -24.83
C LEU A 111 6.03 -1.64 -25.36
N ILE A 112 6.17 -1.34 -26.66
CA ILE A 112 7.47 -1.05 -27.29
C ILE A 112 8.16 0.12 -26.58
N ASN A 113 7.42 1.21 -26.28
CA ASN A 113 7.98 2.37 -25.61
C ASN A 113 8.50 2.03 -24.21
N ARG A 114 7.71 1.30 -23.41
CA ARG A 114 8.10 0.86 -22.06
C ARG A 114 9.35 -0.04 -22.09
N TYR A 115 9.47 -0.91 -23.09
CA TYR A 115 10.68 -1.71 -23.28
C TYR A 115 11.91 -0.85 -23.60
N LYS A 116 11.75 0.17 -24.47
CA LYS A 116 12.83 1.12 -24.80
C LYS A 116 13.30 1.90 -23.58
N GLU A 117 12.36 2.36 -22.74
CA GLU A 117 12.67 3.06 -21.49
C GLU A 117 13.47 2.21 -20.51
N THR A 118 13.11 0.93 -20.37
CA THR A 118 13.79 0.00 -19.45
C THR A 118 15.08 -0.60 -20.02
N ARG A 119 15.37 -0.39 -21.32
CA ARG A 119 16.52 -0.95 -22.03
C ARG A 119 16.67 -2.48 -21.92
N ARG A 120 15.54 -3.18 -21.79
CA ARG A 120 15.51 -4.65 -21.70
C ARG A 120 15.22 -5.26 -23.06
N ARG A 121 15.72 -6.48 -23.29
CA ARG A 121 15.34 -7.30 -24.45
C ARG A 121 13.99 -7.96 -24.19
N HIS A 122 13.20 -8.16 -25.26
CA HIS A 122 11.94 -8.88 -25.11
C HIS A 122 12.22 -10.38 -24.90
N PRO A 123 11.57 -11.06 -23.93
CA PRO A 123 11.80 -12.47 -23.63
C PRO A 123 11.60 -13.41 -24.82
N LEU A 124 10.63 -13.12 -25.70
CA LEU A 124 10.31 -13.93 -26.88
C LEU A 124 11.08 -13.51 -28.14
N ALA A 125 11.94 -12.49 -28.06
CA ALA A 125 12.78 -12.06 -29.18
C ALA A 125 14.17 -11.64 -28.66
N PRO A 126 14.99 -12.59 -28.12
CA PRO A 126 16.28 -12.27 -27.52
C PRO A 126 17.30 -11.74 -28.54
N GLU A 127 17.16 -12.14 -29.80
CA GLU A 127 18.00 -11.71 -30.92
C GLU A 127 17.27 -10.84 -31.95
N GLY A 128 15.93 -10.68 -31.78
CA GLY A 128 15.04 -9.95 -32.69
C GLY A 128 14.68 -8.57 -32.22
N GLY A 129 13.79 -7.92 -32.95
CA GLY A 129 13.21 -6.62 -32.60
C GLY A 129 12.21 -6.72 -31.44
N ILE A 130 12.08 -5.64 -30.64
CA ILE A 130 11.07 -5.58 -29.58
C ILE A 130 9.65 -5.76 -30.16
N ALA A 131 9.38 -5.20 -31.35
CA ALA A 131 8.09 -5.32 -32.01
C ALA A 131 7.75 -6.79 -32.35
N ASP A 132 8.72 -7.56 -32.86
CA ASP A 132 8.51 -8.99 -33.19
C ASP A 132 8.17 -9.78 -31.91
N GLY A 133 8.86 -9.48 -30.79
CA GLY A 133 8.60 -10.11 -29.51
C GLY A 133 7.21 -9.78 -28.97
N VAL A 134 6.78 -8.52 -29.07
CA VAL A 134 5.43 -8.08 -28.66
C VAL A 134 4.35 -8.73 -29.51
N ALA A 135 4.55 -8.83 -30.83
CA ALA A 135 3.59 -9.51 -31.73
C ALA A 135 3.47 -10.99 -31.38
N ALA A 136 4.58 -11.70 -31.20
CA ALA A 136 4.59 -13.10 -30.80
C ALA A 136 3.91 -13.35 -29.44
N GLU A 137 4.16 -12.46 -28.46
CA GLU A 137 3.53 -12.53 -27.13
C GLU A 137 2.01 -12.33 -27.22
N ARG A 138 1.54 -11.42 -28.10
CA ARG A 138 0.11 -11.20 -28.33
C ARG A 138 -0.61 -12.43 -28.88
N GLU A 139 -0.02 -13.08 -29.86
CA GLU A 139 -0.57 -14.33 -30.42
C GLU A 139 -0.61 -15.43 -29.37
N LEU A 140 0.46 -15.59 -28.61
CA LEU A 140 0.58 -16.61 -27.57
C LEU A 140 -0.44 -16.40 -26.43
N LEU A 141 -0.67 -15.19 -26.00
CA LEU A 141 -1.51 -14.87 -24.82
C LEU A 141 -2.98 -14.57 -25.19
N ALA A 142 -3.35 -14.47 -26.46
CA ALA A 142 -4.71 -14.18 -26.90
C ALA A 142 -5.78 -15.11 -26.29
N PRO A 143 -5.58 -16.44 -26.22
CA PRO A 143 -6.57 -17.35 -25.61
C PRO A 143 -6.69 -17.12 -24.08
N LEU A 144 -5.59 -16.82 -23.39
CA LEU A 144 -5.61 -16.56 -21.95
C LEU A 144 -6.34 -15.25 -21.62
N LYS A 145 -6.17 -14.23 -22.46
CA LYS A 145 -6.92 -12.98 -22.36
C LYS A 145 -8.43 -13.22 -22.44
N GLY A 146 -8.87 -14.14 -23.29
CA GLY A 146 -10.29 -14.52 -23.43
C GLY A 146 -10.87 -15.26 -22.21
N ARG A 147 -10.03 -15.81 -21.34
CA ARG A 147 -10.43 -16.52 -20.11
C ARG A 147 -10.27 -15.67 -18.84
N ALA A 148 -9.74 -14.46 -18.95
CA ALA A 148 -9.55 -13.60 -17.81
C ALA A 148 -10.88 -13.07 -17.27
N ASP A 149 -11.03 -13.05 -15.93
CA ASP A 149 -12.20 -12.47 -15.26
C ASP A 149 -12.24 -10.96 -15.45
N LEU A 150 -11.06 -10.33 -15.52
CA LEU A 150 -10.94 -8.91 -15.83
C LEU A 150 -9.71 -8.66 -16.72
N VAL A 151 -9.93 -7.91 -17.79
CA VAL A 151 -8.87 -7.36 -18.64
C VAL A 151 -8.75 -5.86 -18.38
N ILE A 152 -7.57 -5.41 -17.98
CA ILE A 152 -7.30 -3.98 -17.81
C ILE A 152 -6.36 -3.52 -18.93
N ASP A 153 -6.86 -2.68 -19.82
CA ASP A 153 -6.03 -1.93 -20.74
C ASP A 153 -5.30 -0.81 -19.99
N THR A 154 -3.97 -0.90 -20.00
CA THR A 154 -3.07 0.05 -19.32
C THR A 154 -2.47 1.08 -20.27
N THR A 155 -2.93 1.13 -21.53
CA THR A 155 -2.52 2.13 -22.52
C THR A 155 -2.76 3.54 -21.97
N GLY A 156 -1.72 4.37 -21.94
CA GLY A 156 -1.80 5.74 -21.44
C GLY A 156 -2.12 5.87 -19.93
N LEU A 157 -2.21 4.78 -19.18
CA LEU A 157 -2.41 4.85 -17.74
C LEU A 157 -1.09 5.14 -17.02
N THR A 158 -1.15 6.04 -16.03
CA THR A 158 -0.11 6.14 -14.99
C THR A 158 -0.21 4.99 -14.01
N ALA A 159 0.88 4.70 -13.29
CA ALA A 159 0.88 3.67 -12.24
C ALA A 159 -0.22 3.92 -11.18
N ALA A 160 -0.46 5.19 -10.81
CA ALA A 160 -1.51 5.57 -9.88
C ALA A 160 -2.92 5.25 -10.40
N ARG A 161 -3.20 5.56 -11.66
CA ARG A 161 -4.50 5.22 -12.28
C ARG A 161 -4.71 3.71 -12.41
N LEU A 162 -3.65 2.95 -12.71
CA LEU A 162 -3.72 1.49 -12.74
C LEU A 162 -4.03 0.94 -11.36
N ARG A 163 -3.31 1.39 -10.31
CA ARG A 163 -3.57 0.99 -8.92
C ARG A 163 -5.03 1.22 -8.54
N ARG A 164 -5.56 2.41 -8.81
CA ARG A 164 -6.95 2.73 -8.51
C ARG A 164 -7.94 1.82 -9.24
N LYS A 165 -7.73 1.58 -10.55
CA LYS A 165 -8.59 0.68 -11.34
C LYS A 165 -8.65 -0.74 -10.78
N ILE A 166 -7.51 -1.27 -10.31
CA ILE A 166 -7.44 -2.60 -9.70
C ILE A 166 -8.14 -2.59 -8.33
N ALA A 167 -7.87 -1.60 -7.50
CA ALA A 167 -8.51 -1.46 -6.19
C ALA A 167 -10.03 -1.40 -6.31
N ASP A 168 -10.55 -0.55 -7.21
CA ASP A 168 -11.99 -0.41 -7.45
C ASP A 168 -12.64 -1.70 -7.96
N ALA A 169 -11.91 -2.51 -8.73
CA ALA A 169 -12.44 -3.73 -9.34
C ALA A 169 -12.41 -4.97 -8.42
N TYR A 170 -11.39 -5.08 -7.58
CA TYR A 170 -11.12 -6.33 -6.84
C TYR A 170 -11.14 -6.20 -5.33
N LEU A 171 -10.84 -5.03 -4.81
CA LEU A 171 -10.81 -4.82 -3.38
C LEU A 171 -12.15 -4.24 -2.94
N SER A 172 -12.82 -4.93 -1.99
CA SER A 172 -14.02 -4.37 -1.37
C SER A 172 -13.69 -3.00 -0.76
N HIS A 173 -14.68 -2.11 -0.64
CA HIS A 173 -14.48 -0.78 -0.06
C HIS A 173 -13.82 -0.78 1.34
N GLU A 174 -13.87 -1.91 2.05
CA GLU A 174 -13.17 -2.10 3.33
C GLU A 174 -11.66 -2.44 3.16
N ALA A 175 -11.26 -2.93 1.98
CA ALA A 175 -9.88 -3.28 1.64
C ALA A 175 -9.20 -2.25 0.72
N THR A 176 -9.92 -1.21 0.27
CA THR A 176 -9.27 -0.07 -0.40
C THR A 176 -8.34 0.58 0.62
N SER A 177 -7.06 0.54 0.31
CA SER A 177 -5.98 0.97 1.18
C SER A 177 -6.25 2.38 1.70
N LYS A 178 -6.62 2.47 2.98
CA LYS A 178 -6.68 3.75 3.68
C LYS A 178 -5.27 4.31 3.68
N LEU A 179 -5.12 5.59 3.41
CA LEU A 179 -3.83 6.25 3.56
C LEU A 179 -3.42 6.22 5.03
N ALA A 180 -2.33 5.52 5.35
CA ALA A 180 -1.72 5.56 6.67
C ALA A 180 -0.97 6.89 6.83
N VAL A 181 -1.48 7.77 7.70
CA VAL A 181 -0.86 9.07 8.01
C VAL A 181 -0.22 8.99 9.38
N ASN A 182 1.09 9.18 9.44
CA ASN A 182 1.81 9.30 10.71
C ASN A 182 2.24 10.75 10.95
N PHE A 183 1.74 11.35 12.03
CA PHE A 183 2.20 12.65 12.52
C PHE A 183 3.33 12.43 13.52
N THR A 184 4.56 12.75 13.12
CA THR A 184 5.75 12.51 13.96
C THR A 184 6.32 13.80 14.51
N SER A 185 6.48 13.90 15.83
CA SER A 185 7.23 15.01 16.42
C SER A 185 8.72 14.70 16.50
N PHE A 186 9.56 15.70 16.21
CA PHE A 186 11.02 15.58 16.31
C PHE A 186 11.72 16.87 16.75
N GLY A 187 12.97 16.72 17.16
CA GLY A 187 13.87 17.83 17.49
C GLY A 187 14.96 18.03 16.46
N PHE A 188 15.06 19.22 15.87
CA PHE A 188 16.12 19.55 14.91
C PHE A 188 17.52 19.33 15.45
N LYS A 189 17.75 19.53 16.76
CA LYS A 189 19.06 19.27 17.41
C LYS A 189 19.48 17.79 17.35
N ASN A 190 18.51 16.89 17.20
CA ASN A 190 18.74 15.43 17.11
C ASN A 190 18.78 14.93 15.65
N GLY A 191 18.85 15.83 14.70
CA GLY A 191 18.87 15.55 13.26
C GLY A 191 17.52 15.68 12.58
N PRO A 192 17.51 15.85 11.23
CA PRO A 192 16.30 16.01 10.45
C PRO A 192 15.47 14.71 10.39
N ALA A 193 14.19 14.83 10.09
CA ALA A 193 13.33 13.71 9.70
C ALA A 193 13.54 13.43 8.20
N ARG A 194 14.43 12.48 7.88
CA ARG A 194 14.90 12.24 6.50
C ARG A 194 13.89 11.49 5.63
N ASP A 195 13.02 10.76 6.26
CA ASP A 195 11.97 9.93 5.68
C ASP A 195 10.61 10.63 5.59
N ALA A 196 10.53 11.89 6.06
CA ALA A 196 9.29 12.64 6.05
C ALA A 196 8.92 13.17 4.66
N ASP A 197 7.66 12.99 4.28
CA ASP A 197 7.08 13.57 3.06
C ASP A 197 6.82 15.08 3.22
N LEU A 198 6.37 15.49 4.42
CA LEU A 198 6.15 16.88 4.78
C LEU A 198 6.89 17.20 6.09
N VAL A 199 7.58 18.33 6.14
CA VAL A 199 8.28 18.79 7.35
C VAL A 199 7.77 20.18 7.71
N LEU A 200 7.25 20.30 8.94
CA LEU A 200 6.75 21.55 9.51
C LEU A 200 7.73 22.05 10.59
N ASP A 201 8.36 23.18 10.34
CA ASP A 201 9.20 23.85 11.36
C ASP A 201 8.35 24.80 12.20
N VAL A 202 8.18 24.46 13.49
CA VAL A 202 7.36 25.24 14.42
C VAL A 202 8.19 26.00 15.46
N ARG A 203 9.48 26.25 15.19
CA ARG A 203 10.39 26.96 16.12
C ARG A 203 10.05 28.43 16.31
N PHE A 204 9.26 29.03 15.43
CA PHE A 204 8.77 30.41 15.54
C PHE A 204 7.74 30.61 16.65
N LEU A 205 7.14 29.55 17.19
CA LEU A 205 6.23 29.60 18.34
C LEU A 205 6.99 29.83 19.65
N PRO A 206 6.33 30.40 20.69
CA PRO A 206 6.94 30.58 22.00
C PRO A 206 7.60 29.33 22.53
N ASN A 207 8.77 29.42 23.12
CA ASN A 207 9.53 28.27 23.57
C ASN A 207 9.36 27.99 25.09
N PRO A 208 8.61 26.94 25.47
CA PRO A 208 8.36 26.61 26.88
C PRO A 208 9.63 26.29 27.68
N HIS A 209 10.72 25.92 27.01
CA HIS A 209 11.98 25.58 27.66
C HIS A 209 12.57 26.73 28.53
N TYR A 210 12.25 27.98 28.19
CA TYR A 210 12.71 29.14 28.95
C TYR A 210 11.94 29.40 30.26
N GLU A 211 10.77 28.73 30.43
CA GLU A 211 9.98 28.80 31.64
C GLU A 211 10.34 27.65 32.58
N PRO A 212 10.93 27.89 33.77
CA PRO A 212 11.35 26.79 34.64
C PRO A 212 10.24 25.79 34.99
N ALA A 213 9.01 26.28 35.18
CA ALA A 213 7.84 25.45 35.52
C ALA A 213 7.35 24.58 34.35
N LEU A 214 7.66 24.96 33.11
CA LEU A 214 7.21 24.27 31.91
C LEU A 214 8.30 23.37 31.31
N ARG A 215 9.55 23.63 31.61
CA ARG A 215 10.71 22.89 31.07
C ARG A 215 10.64 21.38 31.26
N PRO A 216 10.24 20.81 32.42
CA PRO A 216 10.18 19.36 32.62
C PRO A 216 8.99 18.71 31.93
N LEU A 217 7.97 19.47 31.53
CA LEU A 217 6.76 18.96 30.90
C LEU A 217 7.00 18.54 29.44
N THR A 218 5.99 17.94 28.83
CA THR A 218 5.97 17.63 27.40
C THR A 218 4.80 18.33 26.72
N GLY A 219 4.73 18.30 25.38
CA GLY A 219 3.61 18.84 24.62
C GLY A 219 2.26 18.13 24.85
N LEU A 220 2.24 17.04 25.61
CA LEU A 220 1.01 16.39 26.08
C LEU A 220 0.33 17.13 27.24
N ASP A 221 1.04 18.02 27.90
CA ASP A 221 0.50 18.82 29.02
C ASP A 221 -0.18 20.08 28.50
N GLN A 222 -1.43 20.31 28.93
CA GLN A 222 -2.24 21.45 28.49
C GLN A 222 -1.57 22.79 28.73
N ARG A 223 -0.78 22.92 29.82
CA ARG A 223 -0.03 24.14 30.12
C ARG A 223 0.99 24.51 29.03
N ILE A 224 1.54 23.51 28.37
CA ILE A 224 2.42 23.72 27.20
C ILE A 224 1.61 24.27 26.04
N VAL A 225 0.44 23.67 25.74
CA VAL A 225 -0.45 24.13 24.66
C VAL A 225 -0.87 25.58 24.88
N ASP A 226 -1.29 25.91 26.09
CA ASP A 226 -1.69 27.29 26.48
C ASP A 226 -0.53 28.29 26.31
N TYR A 227 0.66 27.91 26.74
CA TYR A 227 1.85 28.74 26.60
C TYR A 227 2.24 29.00 25.15
N ILE A 228 2.27 28.01 24.31
CA ILE A 228 2.62 28.18 22.89
C ILE A 228 1.53 28.95 22.11
N GLY A 229 0.27 28.87 22.56
CA GLY A 229 -0.89 29.58 21.99
C GLY A 229 -1.01 31.05 22.37
N ARG A 230 -0.30 31.51 23.44
CA ARG A 230 -0.48 32.84 24.05
C ARG A 230 -0.27 34.05 23.13
N THR A 231 0.40 33.86 21.98
CA THR A 231 0.68 34.94 21.02
C THR A 231 -0.27 34.98 19.84
N GLY A 232 -1.25 34.08 19.77
CA GLY A 232 -2.14 33.92 18.62
C GLY A 232 -1.51 33.19 17.42
N ARG A 233 -0.17 33.12 17.32
CA ARG A 233 0.54 32.50 16.18
C ARG A 233 0.23 31.01 16.00
N LEU A 234 -0.14 30.31 17.07
CA LEU A 234 -0.54 28.91 16.97
C LEU A 234 -1.89 28.77 16.26
N ALA A 235 -2.85 29.64 16.57
CA ALA A 235 -4.13 29.71 15.86
C ALA A 235 -3.91 30.05 14.37
N ASP A 236 -3.11 31.10 14.12
CA ASP A 236 -2.73 31.50 12.76
C ASP A 236 -2.07 30.36 11.94
N LEU A 237 -1.29 29.50 12.60
CA LEU A 237 -0.72 28.31 11.97
C LEU A 237 -1.82 27.32 11.57
N TYR A 238 -2.74 27.00 12.48
CA TYR A 238 -3.81 26.04 12.21
C TYR A 238 -4.79 26.54 11.13
N ASP A 239 -5.09 27.83 11.12
CA ASP A 239 -5.96 28.45 10.10
C ASP A 239 -5.42 28.28 8.67
N ARG A 240 -4.11 28.06 8.53
CA ARG A 240 -3.46 27.84 7.24
C ARG A 240 -3.13 26.36 6.98
N LEU A 241 -2.72 25.65 8.02
CA LEU A 241 -2.27 24.28 7.90
C LEU A 241 -3.45 23.31 7.70
N ASP A 242 -4.56 23.53 8.41
CA ASP A 242 -5.73 22.68 8.31
C ASP A 242 -6.31 22.68 6.89
N PRO A 243 -6.59 23.83 6.22
CA PRO A 243 -7.06 23.83 4.85
C PRO A 243 -6.04 23.21 3.87
N LEU A 244 -4.74 23.39 4.13
CA LEU A 244 -3.70 22.79 3.29
C LEU A 244 -3.74 21.25 3.38
N LEU A 245 -3.79 20.69 4.59
CA LEU A 245 -3.88 19.24 4.78
C LEU A 245 -5.23 18.69 4.31
N ASP A 246 -6.33 19.40 4.54
CA ASP A 246 -7.66 19.04 4.02
C ASP A 246 -7.68 18.96 2.49
N PHE A 247 -6.87 19.77 1.81
CA PHE A 247 -6.67 19.72 0.36
C PHE A 247 -5.73 18.57 -0.04
N LEU A 248 -4.57 18.41 0.63
CA LEU A 248 -3.52 17.48 0.23
C LEU A 248 -3.89 16.01 0.47
N LEU A 249 -4.50 15.69 1.64
CA LEU A 249 -4.78 14.30 2.02
C LEU A 249 -5.64 13.58 0.98
N PRO A 250 -6.76 14.16 0.46
CA PRO A 250 -7.52 13.53 -0.62
C PRO A 250 -6.72 13.35 -1.92
N GLN A 251 -5.76 14.25 -2.21
CA GLN A 251 -4.91 14.11 -3.41
C GLN A 251 -3.96 12.90 -3.27
N TYR A 252 -3.37 12.70 -2.10
CA TYR A 252 -2.52 11.54 -1.82
C TYR A 252 -3.30 10.23 -1.86
N VAL A 253 -4.52 10.20 -1.31
CA VAL A 253 -5.43 9.05 -1.44
C VAL A 253 -5.74 8.78 -2.92
N ALA A 254 -6.05 9.82 -3.69
CA ALA A 254 -6.37 9.71 -5.12
C ALA A 254 -5.18 9.26 -5.96
N GLU A 255 -3.94 9.61 -5.57
CA GLU A 255 -2.70 9.15 -6.18
C GLU A 255 -2.42 7.66 -5.88
N GLY A 256 -3.04 7.11 -4.83
CA GLY A 256 -2.81 5.73 -4.38
C GLY A 256 -1.57 5.62 -3.48
N LYS A 257 -1.24 6.69 -2.75
CA LYS A 257 -0.19 6.66 -1.73
C LYS A 257 -0.70 5.86 -0.53
N SER A 258 0.07 4.85 -0.09
CA SER A 258 -0.31 3.97 1.03
C SER A 258 0.16 4.52 2.39
N TYR A 259 1.20 5.35 2.41
CA TYR A 259 1.79 5.91 3.63
C TYR A 259 2.21 7.36 3.44
N LEU A 260 1.94 8.21 4.44
CA LEU A 260 2.34 9.61 4.48
C LEU A 260 2.95 9.93 5.85
N LEU A 261 4.17 10.43 5.87
CA LEU A 261 4.84 10.89 7.08
C LEU A 261 4.87 12.43 7.13
N VAL A 262 4.13 12.99 8.08
CA VAL A 262 4.13 14.42 8.38
C VAL A 262 4.94 14.68 9.64
N ALA A 263 6.13 15.24 9.48
CA ALA A 263 7.03 15.49 10.59
C ALA A 263 6.90 16.94 11.10
N VAL A 264 6.67 17.10 12.38
CA VAL A 264 6.62 18.41 13.06
C VAL A 264 7.90 18.60 13.87
N GLY A 265 8.68 19.63 13.58
CA GLY A 265 9.99 19.87 14.17
C GLY A 265 10.02 21.10 15.08
N CYS A 266 10.51 20.92 16.33
CA CYS A 266 10.94 22.03 17.17
C CYS A 266 12.42 21.87 17.57
N THR A 267 12.96 22.68 18.47
CA THR A 267 14.39 22.61 18.83
C THR A 267 14.76 21.25 19.44
N GLY A 268 14.06 20.81 20.49
CA GLY A 268 14.36 19.59 21.24
C GLY A 268 13.41 18.41 20.94
N GLY A 269 12.27 18.62 20.27
CA GLY A 269 11.32 17.55 20.00
C GLY A 269 10.41 17.18 21.17
N ARG A 270 10.33 18.02 22.23
CA ARG A 270 9.66 17.67 23.48
C ARG A 270 8.35 18.44 23.75
N HIS A 271 8.28 19.71 23.35
CA HIS A 271 7.16 20.60 23.70
C HIS A 271 6.29 20.92 22.49
N ARG A 272 6.68 21.94 21.68
CA ARG A 272 5.88 22.50 20.57
C ARG A 272 5.50 21.46 19.51
N SER A 273 6.48 20.68 19.08
CA SER A 273 6.27 19.65 18.04
C SER A 273 5.34 18.54 18.52
N VAL A 274 5.45 18.11 19.78
CA VAL A 274 4.57 17.11 20.37
C VAL A 274 3.14 17.61 20.41
N ALA A 275 2.88 18.81 20.97
CA ALA A 275 1.54 19.38 21.05
C ALA A 275 0.85 19.51 19.67
N ILE A 276 1.61 19.89 18.64
CA ILE A 276 1.06 20.07 17.30
C ILE A 276 0.83 18.72 16.60
N ALA A 277 1.74 17.76 16.76
CA ALA A 277 1.56 16.43 16.17
C ALA A 277 0.32 15.73 16.74
N GLU A 278 0.11 15.80 18.06
CA GLU A 278 -1.10 15.28 18.71
C GLU A 278 -2.38 15.92 18.18
N ARG A 279 -2.43 17.25 18.15
CA ARG A 279 -3.60 17.97 17.67
C ARG A 279 -3.91 17.63 16.20
N LEU A 280 -2.90 17.47 15.35
CA LEU A 280 -3.11 17.06 13.97
C LEU A 280 -3.64 15.63 13.90
N ALA A 281 -3.08 14.71 14.68
CA ALA A 281 -3.58 13.34 14.73
C ALA A 281 -5.04 13.29 15.20
N ASP A 282 -5.39 14.01 16.24
CA ASP A 282 -6.77 14.07 16.76
C ASP A 282 -7.77 14.61 15.74
N ARG A 283 -7.37 15.66 14.99
CA ARG A 283 -8.23 16.23 13.94
C ARG A 283 -8.60 15.23 12.85
N TYR A 284 -7.66 14.36 12.46
CA TYR A 284 -7.85 13.46 11.33
C TYR A 284 -8.19 12.01 11.72
N ARG A 285 -8.21 11.68 13.01
CA ARG A 285 -8.39 10.31 13.53
C ARG A 285 -9.69 9.65 13.10
N GLU A 286 -10.77 10.41 13.00
CA GLU A 286 -12.10 9.89 12.66
C GLU A 286 -12.38 9.87 11.16
N ARG A 287 -11.43 10.25 10.33
CA ARG A 287 -11.63 10.21 8.88
C ARG A 287 -11.64 8.77 8.37
N PRO A 288 -12.71 8.34 7.64
CA PRO A 288 -12.86 6.94 7.24
C PRO A 288 -11.85 6.48 6.19
N ASP A 289 -11.28 7.41 5.42
CA ASP A 289 -10.30 7.19 4.36
C ASP A 289 -8.84 7.17 4.87
N LEU A 290 -8.62 7.39 6.18
CA LEU A 290 -7.30 7.46 6.78
C LEU A 290 -7.13 6.41 7.90
N ILE A 291 -5.87 6.00 8.10
CA ILE A 291 -5.38 5.34 9.32
C ILE A 291 -4.40 6.31 9.96
N VAL A 292 -4.78 6.94 11.06
CA VAL A 292 -3.97 7.99 11.68
C VAL A 292 -3.18 7.44 12.85
N GLN A 293 -1.87 7.71 12.85
CA GLN A 293 -0.95 7.41 13.94
C GLN A 293 -0.23 8.68 14.37
N VAL A 294 0.25 8.69 15.62
CA VAL A 294 1.12 9.74 16.13
C VAL A 294 2.33 9.11 16.82
N THR A 295 3.51 9.66 16.57
CA THR A 295 4.75 9.18 17.16
C THR A 295 5.63 10.35 17.62
N HIS A 296 6.45 10.13 18.64
CA HIS A 296 7.32 11.15 19.21
C HIS A 296 8.75 10.65 19.26
N ARG A 297 9.55 11.02 18.25
CA ARG A 297 10.91 10.50 18.09
C ARG A 297 11.86 10.87 19.25
N ASP A 298 11.71 12.07 19.79
CA ASP A 298 12.71 12.65 20.70
C ASP A 298 12.13 13.08 22.07
N VAL A 299 10.88 12.74 22.40
CA VAL A 299 10.19 13.20 23.60
C VAL A 299 10.90 12.77 24.90
N GLU A 300 11.51 11.58 24.92
CA GLU A 300 12.19 11.01 26.09
C GLU A 300 13.70 11.33 26.15
N ARG A 301 14.31 11.76 25.04
CA ARG A 301 15.77 11.94 24.93
C ARG A 301 16.36 13.02 25.83
N ASP A 302 15.53 13.95 26.31
CA ASP A 302 15.95 15.07 27.16
C ASP A 302 15.34 15.00 28.58
N SER A 303 14.92 13.85 29.05
CA SER A 303 14.56 13.69 30.46
C SER A 303 15.86 13.93 31.26
N PRO A 304 15.88 14.88 32.22
CA PRO A 304 17.02 14.99 33.12
C PRO A 304 17.14 13.64 33.82
N VAL A 305 18.31 12.99 33.66
CA VAL A 305 18.71 11.88 34.52
C VAL A 305 18.68 12.44 35.92
N GLY A 306 17.76 11.96 36.76
CA GLY A 306 17.60 12.34 38.15
C GLY A 306 18.80 11.93 38.99
#